data_6b14d599a37f2435104fa70ca8d8785e
#
_entry.id   6b14d599a37f2435104fa70ca8d8785e
#
_cell.length_a   1.000
_cell.length_b   1.000
_cell.length_c   1.000
_cell.angle_alpha   90.00
_cell.angle_beta   90.00
_cell.angle_gamma   90.00
#
_symmetry.space_group_name_H-M   'P 1'
#
loop_
_entity.id
_entity.type
_entity.pdbx_description
1 polymer ?
#
loop_
_entity_poly.entity_id
_entity_poly.type
_entity_poly.pdbx_seq_one_letter_code
_entity_poly.pdbx_strand_id
1 'polypeptide(L)'
;MWISNAPFADIAIVWAKDESGRIHGLIVERGMEGFTTPETHHKWSLRASATGELIFDNVKVPKENRFPNKSGLSAPLGCLDSARYGIAWGAIGAAMDCYDTALRYAKERIQFDKPIAGMQLQQKKLAEMITEITKAQLL
;
A
#
# COMPACT_ATOMS: atom_id res chain seq x y z
N MET A 1 -12.37 2.40 -8.12
CA MET A 1 -11.76 3.73 -7.85
C MET A 1 -10.47 3.51 -7.10
N TRP A 2 -9.37 4.15 -7.50
CA TRP A 2 -8.01 4.12 -6.92
C TRP A 2 -7.42 2.73 -6.72
N ILE A 3 -7.47 1.94 -7.75
CA ILE A 3 -6.92 0.58 -7.74
C ILE A 3 -5.49 0.60 -8.28
N SER A 4 -4.54 0.14 -7.47
CA SER A 4 -3.15 -0.01 -7.88
C SER A 4 -3.04 -1.03 -9.01
N ASN A 5 -2.22 -0.69 -10.01
CA ASN A 5 -1.97 -1.48 -11.22
C ASN A 5 -3.19 -1.68 -12.15
N ALA A 6 -4.36 -1.09 -11.87
CA ALA A 6 -5.53 -1.22 -12.74
C ALA A 6 -5.22 -0.98 -14.24
N PRO A 7 -4.42 0.05 -14.62
CA PRO A 7 -4.12 0.29 -16.03
C PRO A 7 -3.33 -0.82 -16.73
N PHE A 8 -2.61 -1.65 -15.98
CA PHE A 8 -1.69 -2.67 -16.53
C PHE A 8 -2.03 -4.10 -16.19
N ALA A 9 -2.87 -4.33 -15.16
CA ALA A 9 -3.23 -5.68 -14.72
C ALA A 9 -3.94 -6.46 -15.81
N ASP A 10 -3.53 -7.70 -16.05
CA ASP A 10 -4.21 -8.60 -16.99
C ASP A 10 -5.48 -9.19 -16.41
N ILE A 11 -5.52 -9.32 -15.09
CA ILE A 11 -6.68 -9.79 -14.34
C ILE A 11 -7.03 -8.88 -13.18
N ALA A 12 -8.29 -8.84 -12.80
CA ALA A 12 -8.80 -8.19 -11.61
C ALA A 12 -9.57 -9.18 -10.73
N ILE A 13 -9.25 -9.21 -9.44
CA ILE A 13 -10.03 -9.94 -8.44
C ILE A 13 -11.14 -9.02 -7.94
N VAL A 14 -12.39 -9.38 -8.18
CA VAL A 14 -13.55 -8.56 -7.87
C VAL A 14 -14.44 -9.27 -6.85
N TRP A 15 -14.77 -8.59 -5.78
CA TRP A 15 -15.72 -9.06 -4.77
C TRP A 15 -17.06 -8.38 -5.00
N ALA A 16 -18.04 -9.14 -5.46
CA ALA A 16 -19.37 -8.64 -5.80
C ALA A 16 -20.47 -9.38 -5.05
N LYS A 17 -21.57 -8.68 -4.78
CA LYS A 17 -22.78 -9.27 -4.20
C LYS A 17 -23.65 -9.86 -5.30
N ASP A 18 -24.22 -11.03 -5.04
CA ASP A 18 -25.32 -11.57 -5.83
C ASP A 18 -26.68 -10.99 -5.38
N GLU A 19 -27.77 -11.42 -6.04
CA GLU A 19 -29.13 -10.99 -5.74
C GLU A 19 -29.56 -11.31 -4.28
N SER A 20 -28.99 -12.34 -3.66
CA SER A 20 -29.21 -12.69 -2.27
C SER A 20 -28.39 -11.86 -1.28
N GLY A 21 -27.53 -10.96 -1.78
CA GLY A 21 -26.61 -10.17 -0.99
C GLY A 21 -25.33 -10.89 -0.56
N ARG A 22 -25.13 -12.15 -1.01
CA ARG A 22 -23.93 -12.94 -0.69
C ARG A 22 -22.75 -12.46 -1.56
N ILE A 23 -21.59 -12.29 -0.94
CA ILE A 23 -20.37 -11.86 -1.62
C ILE A 23 -19.65 -13.05 -2.22
N HIS A 24 -19.22 -12.90 -3.48
CA HIS A 24 -18.42 -13.85 -4.24
C HIS A 24 -17.17 -13.19 -4.80
N GLY A 25 -16.08 -13.94 -4.89
CA GLY A 25 -14.88 -13.54 -5.60
C GLY A 25 -14.95 -13.98 -7.06
N LEU A 26 -14.63 -13.06 -7.95
CA LEU A 26 -14.62 -13.26 -9.40
C LEU A 26 -13.26 -12.86 -9.96
N ILE A 27 -12.77 -13.59 -10.95
CA ILE A 27 -11.62 -13.20 -11.77
C ILE A 27 -12.16 -12.56 -13.03
N VAL A 28 -11.89 -11.29 -13.22
CA VAL A 28 -12.25 -10.54 -14.44
C VAL A 28 -10.98 -10.31 -15.25
N GLU A 29 -10.99 -10.72 -16.49
CA GLU A 29 -9.84 -10.66 -17.40
C GLU A 29 -9.88 -9.39 -18.25
N ARG A 30 -8.71 -8.82 -18.51
CA ARG A 30 -8.57 -7.71 -19.45
C ARG A 30 -9.09 -8.13 -20.84
N GLY A 31 -9.87 -7.24 -21.45
CA GLY A 31 -10.48 -7.51 -22.76
C GLY A 31 -11.87 -8.12 -22.70
N MET A 32 -12.39 -8.48 -21.51
CA MET A 32 -13.81 -8.80 -21.39
C MET A 32 -14.66 -7.60 -21.78
N GLU A 33 -15.72 -7.83 -22.57
CA GLU A 33 -16.65 -6.79 -23.02
C GLU A 33 -17.27 -6.08 -21.83
N GLY A 34 -17.28 -4.74 -21.87
CA GLY A 34 -17.78 -3.89 -20.78
C GLY A 34 -16.82 -3.65 -19.63
N PHE A 35 -15.60 -4.24 -19.66
CA PHE A 35 -14.56 -4.00 -18.64
C PHE A 35 -13.53 -2.99 -19.14
N THR A 36 -13.39 -1.86 -18.44
CA THR A 36 -12.41 -0.80 -18.75
C THR A 36 -11.64 -0.37 -17.52
N THR A 37 -10.42 0.12 -17.72
CA THR A 37 -9.47 0.44 -16.65
C THR A 37 -8.78 1.79 -16.88
N PRO A 38 -9.53 2.91 -16.81
CA PRO A 38 -8.94 4.24 -16.99
C PRO A 38 -7.92 4.56 -15.90
N GLU A 39 -6.82 5.22 -16.30
CA GLU A 39 -5.74 5.62 -15.41
C GLU A 39 -6.07 6.92 -14.67
N THR A 40 -5.66 7.01 -13.42
CA THR A 40 -5.72 8.23 -12.60
C THR A 40 -4.40 8.99 -12.73
N HIS A 41 -4.45 10.17 -13.32
CA HIS A 41 -3.28 11.05 -13.51
C HIS A 41 -3.13 12.08 -12.39
N HIS A 42 -1.97 12.75 -12.36
CA HIS A 42 -1.68 13.88 -11.47
C HIS A 42 -1.74 13.58 -9.96
N LYS A 43 -1.37 12.37 -9.54
CA LYS A 43 -1.24 12.05 -8.12
C LYS A 43 -0.15 12.90 -7.46
N TRP A 44 -0.36 13.25 -6.20
CA TRP A 44 0.61 14.04 -5.43
C TRP A 44 1.83 13.23 -5.00
N SER A 45 1.67 11.97 -4.70
CA SER A 45 2.73 11.06 -4.28
C SER A 45 2.59 9.71 -4.96
N LEU A 46 3.58 8.82 -4.79
CA LEU A 46 3.60 7.48 -5.39
C LEU A 46 3.33 7.52 -6.92
N ARG A 47 3.89 8.50 -7.60
CA ARG A 47 3.61 8.77 -9.02
C ARG A 47 4.08 7.65 -9.94
N ALA A 48 5.08 6.88 -9.52
CA ALA A 48 5.55 5.69 -10.24
C ALA A 48 4.66 4.46 -10.03
N SER A 49 3.74 4.48 -9.06
CA SER A 49 2.74 3.43 -8.85
C SER A 49 1.48 3.76 -9.64
N ALA A 50 1.30 3.11 -10.79
CA ALA A 50 0.10 3.33 -11.60
C ALA A 50 -1.16 3.02 -10.80
N THR A 51 -2.13 3.91 -10.89
CA THR A 51 -3.40 3.82 -10.19
C THR A 51 -4.53 4.11 -11.17
N GLY A 52 -5.63 3.41 -11.06
CA GLY A 52 -6.75 3.62 -11.96
C GLY A 52 -8.08 3.20 -11.34
N GLU A 53 -9.06 3.07 -12.19
CA GLU A 53 -10.38 2.56 -11.83
C GLU A 53 -10.64 1.23 -12.54
N LEU A 54 -11.50 0.43 -11.96
CA LEU A 54 -12.11 -0.72 -12.62
C LEU A 54 -13.58 -0.38 -12.86
N ILE A 55 -13.96 -0.28 -14.12
CA ILE A 55 -15.34 0.04 -14.54
C ILE A 55 -15.93 -1.21 -15.17
N PHE A 56 -17.10 -1.61 -14.69
CA PHE A 56 -17.82 -2.79 -15.13
C PHE A 56 -19.18 -2.37 -15.65
N ASP A 57 -19.41 -2.57 -16.95
CA ASP A 57 -20.69 -2.31 -17.60
C ASP A 57 -21.22 -3.62 -18.20
N ASN A 58 -22.10 -4.28 -17.48
CA ASN A 58 -22.71 -5.56 -17.87
C ASN A 58 -21.70 -6.65 -18.26
N VAL A 59 -20.53 -6.69 -17.60
CA VAL A 59 -19.47 -7.67 -17.87
C VAL A 59 -19.96 -9.09 -17.61
N LYS A 60 -19.90 -9.95 -18.61
CA LYS A 60 -20.23 -11.37 -18.47
C LYS A 60 -19.00 -12.15 -18.04
N VAL A 61 -18.97 -12.55 -16.77
CA VAL A 61 -17.88 -13.34 -16.20
C VAL A 61 -18.23 -14.82 -16.29
N PRO A 62 -17.38 -15.67 -16.91
CA PRO A 62 -17.58 -17.11 -16.97
C PRO A 62 -17.69 -17.73 -15.57
N LYS A 63 -18.48 -18.80 -15.45
CA LYS A 63 -18.70 -19.47 -14.15
C LYS A 63 -17.42 -20.04 -13.55
N GLU A 64 -16.49 -20.44 -14.40
CA GLU A 64 -15.17 -20.97 -14.06
C GLU A 64 -14.29 -19.92 -13.35
N ASN A 65 -14.52 -18.66 -13.63
CA ASN A 65 -13.78 -17.54 -13.05
C ASN A 65 -14.30 -17.14 -11.65
N ARG A 66 -15.28 -17.86 -11.11
CA ARG A 66 -15.75 -17.68 -9.74
C ARG A 66 -14.93 -18.54 -8.78
N PHE A 67 -14.50 -17.97 -7.65
CA PHE A 67 -13.80 -18.71 -6.60
C PHE A 67 -14.71 -19.81 -6.01
N PRO A 68 -14.33 -21.10 -6.12
CA PRO A 68 -15.24 -22.19 -5.82
C PRO A 68 -15.58 -22.32 -4.33
N ASN A 69 -14.61 -22.03 -3.44
CA ASN A 69 -14.73 -22.34 -2.00
C ASN A 69 -14.69 -21.07 -1.12
N LYS A 70 -14.89 -19.90 -1.70
CA LYS A 70 -14.81 -18.62 -0.97
C LYS A 70 -16.07 -17.79 -1.21
N SER A 71 -16.78 -17.49 -0.13
CA SER A 71 -17.92 -16.59 -0.14
C SER A 71 -17.94 -15.75 1.15
N GLY A 72 -18.61 -14.60 1.09
CA GLY A 72 -18.65 -13.64 2.19
C GLY A 72 -17.39 -12.79 2.31
N LEU A 73 -17.28 -12.03 3.39
CA LEU A 73 -16.20 -11.07 3.62
C LEU A 73 -14.90 -11.70 4.16
N SER A 74 -14.92 -12.93 4.63
CA SER A 74 -13.75 -13.54 5.31
C SER A 74 -12.51 -13.61 4.40
N ALA A 75 -12.69 -13.89 3.12
CA ALA A 75 -11.57 -13.98 2.19
C ALA A 75 -10.92 -12.61 1.91
N PRO A 76 -11.66 -11.56 1.47
CA PRO A 76 -11.06 -10.25 1.28
C PRO A 76 -10.50 -9.65 2.57
N LEU A 77 -11.15 -9.84 3.72
CA LEU A 77 -10.65 -9.36 5.01
C LEU A 77 -9.34 -10.06 5.42
N GLY A 78 -9.21 -11.38 5.20
CA GLY A 78 -7.97 -12.09 5.44
C GLY A 78 -6.80 -11.58 4.59
N CYS A 79 -7.04 -11.23 3.33
CA CYS A 79 -6.02 -10.57 2.49
C CYS A 79 -5.62 -9.20 3.05
N LEU A 80 -6.59 -8.41 3.52
CA LEU A 80 -6.31 -7.10 4.11
C LEU A 80 -5.51 -7.20 5.42
N ASP A 81 -5.76 -8.20 6.25
CA ASP A 81 -5.00 -8.42 7.49
C ASP A 81 -3.53 -8.74 7.19
N SER A 82 -3.28 -9.61 6.21
CA SER A 82 -1.92 -9.88 5.74
C SER A 82 -1.23 -8.64 5.15
N ALA A 83 -1.97 -7.84 4.38
CA ALA A 83 -1.46 -6.60 3.79
C ALA A 83 -1.09 -5.56 4.86
N ARG A 84 -1.88 -5.40 5.92
CA ARG A 84 -1.61 -4.48 7.05
C ARG A 84 -0.30 -4.81 7.74
N TYR A 85 -0.04 -6.08 7.98
CA TYR A 85 1.22 -6.54 8.55
C TYR A 85 2.42 -6.14 7.69
N GLY A 86 2.35 -6.39 6.37
CA GLY A 86 3.40 -6.00 5.44
C GLY A 86 3.64 -4.49 5.38
N ILE A 87 2.56 -3.69 5.40
CA ILE A 87 2.67 -2.22 5.39
C ILE A 87 3.29 -1.69 6.69
N ALA A 88 2.98 -2.30 7.85
CA ALA A 88 3.59 -1.93 9.12
C ALA A 88 5.12 -2.07 9.06
N TRP A 89 5.63 -3.20 8.57
CA TRP A 89 7.06 -3.41 8.36
C TRP A 89 7.67 -2.41 7.37
N GLY A 90 6.97 -2.13 6.27
CA GLY A 90 7.42 -1.14 5.28
C GLY A 90 7.57 0.27 5.88
N ALA A 91 6.63 0.69 6.74
CA ALA A 91 6.69 1.97 7.43
C ALA A 91 7.88 2.05 8.39
N ILE A 92 8.17 0.97 9.13
CA ILE A 92 9.34 0.90 10.02
C ILE A 92 10.64 0.98 9.20
N GLY A 93 10.73 0.25 8.08
CA GLY A 93 11.87 0.32 7.18
C GLY A 93 12.13 1.73 6.65
N ALA A 94 11.09 2.44 6.23
CA ALA A 94 11.18 3.83 5.82
C ALA A 94 11.65 4.76 6.96
N ALA A 95 11.17 4.53 8.18
CA ALA A 95 11.59 5.29 9.35
C ALA A 95 13.08 5.07 9.67
N MET A 96 13.58 3.84 9.53
CA MET A 96 15.01 3.51 9.71
C MET A 96 15.89 4.24 8.71
N ASP A 97 15.52 4.28 7.44
CA ASP A 97 16.27 4.99 6.40
C ASP A 97 16.28 6.51 6.63
N CYS A 98 15.14 7.08 7.00
CA CYS A 98 15.03 8.48 7.39
C CYS A 98 15.94 8.81 8.58
N TYR A 99 15.97 7.94 9.60
CA TYR A 99 16.82 8.10 10.77
C TYR A 99 18.31 8.08 10.41
N ASP A 100 18.74 7.08 9.64
CA ASP A 100 20.13 6.95 9.21
C ASP A 100 20.59 8.16 8.38
N THR A 101 19.76 8.60 7.45
CA THR A 101 20.01 9.79 6.63
C THR A 101 20.13 11.05 7.49
N ALA A 102 19.21 11.25 8.44
CA ALA A 102 19.24 12.39 9.35
C ALA A 102 20.47 12.36 10.28
N LEU A 103 20.83 11.19 10.79
CA LEU A 103 22.00 11.01 11.66
C LEU A 103 23.31 11.31 10.93
N ARG A 104 23.47 10.78 9.71
CA ARG A 104 24.65 11.06 8.87
C ARG A 104 24.78 12.54 8.59
N TYR A 105 23.71 13.18 8.12
CA TYR A 105 23.71 14.61 7.87
C TYR A 105 24.03 15.43 9.11
N ALA A 106 23.45 15.09 10.26
CA ALA A 106 23.68 15.80 11.52
C ALA A 106 25.14 15.71 12.01
N LYS A 107 25.85 14.62 11.68
CA LYS A 107 27.29 14.46 11.97
C LYS A 107 28.18 15.26 11.02
N GLU A 108 27.76 15.47 9.80
CA GLU A 108 28.55 16.17 8.76
C GLU A 108 28.30 17.67 8.74
N ARG A 109 27.05 18.10 8.97
CA ARG A 109 26.66 19.50 8.91
C ARG A 109 27.28 20.30 10.08
N ILE A 110 28.12 21.24 9.72
CA ILE A 110 28.74 22.17 10.70
C ILE A 110 27.88 23.43 10.84
N GLN A 111 27.61 23.82 12.07
CA GLN A 111 27.00 25.08 12.44
C GLN A 111 27.57 25.52 13.80
N PHE A 112 27.91 26.82 13.94
CA PHE A 112 28.60 27.31 15.12
C PHE A 112 29.88 26.52 15.45
N ASP A 113 30.70 26.26 14.43
CA ASP A 113 32.01 25.58 14.46
C ASP A 113 31.98 24.13 15.00
N LYS A 114 30.81 23.49 14.99
CA LYS A 114 30.66 22.08 15.41
C LYS A 114 29.54 21.37 14.64
N PRO A 115 29.59 20.03 14.56
CA PRO A 115 28.48 19.25 13.99
C PRO A 115 27.17 19.53 14.72
N ILE A 116 26.06 19.65 14.00
CA ILE A 116 24.76 19.88 14.61
C ILE A 116 24.31 18.70 15.50
N ALA A 117 24.84 17.50 15.29
CA ALA A 117 24.66 16.36 16.19
C ALA A 117 25.20 16.61 17.63
N GLY A 118 26.11 17.59 17.81
CA GLY A 118 26.61 18.00 19.12
C GLY A 118 25.66 18.91 19.90
N MET A 119 24.52 19.29 19.31
CA MET A 119 23.51 20.14 19.95
C MET A 119 22.46 19.31 20.67
N GLN A 120 22.20 19.58 21.94
CA GLN A 120 21.28 18.79 22.79
C GLN A 120 19.88 18.63 22.19
N LEU A 121 19.33 19.67 21.56
CA LEU A 121 18.01 19.58 20.89
C LEU A 121 17.99 18.58 19.72
N GLN A 122 19.10 18.44 18.99
CA GLN A 122 19.20 17.44 17.92
C GLN A 122 19.45 16.05 18.51
N GLN A 123 20.27 15.93 19.53
CA GLN A 123 20.48 14.66 20.25
C GLN A 123 19.19 14.12 20.84
N LYS A 124 18.36 14.97 21.44
CA LYS A 124 17.03 14.57 21.92
C LYS A 124 16.18 13.97 20.81
N LYS A 125 16.05 14.66 19.67
CA LYS A 125 15.27 14.17 18.51
C LYS A 125 15.78 12.82 18.01
N LEU A 126 17.08 12.67 17.85
CA LEU A 126 17.69 11.43 17.40
C LEU A 126 17.47 10.28 18.40
N ALA A 127 17.57 10.57 19.71
CA ALA A 127 17.29 9.57 20.74
C ALA A 127 15.81 9.15 20.75
N GLU A 128 14.89 10.09 20.60
CA GLU A 128 13.44 9.80 20.49
C GLU A 128 13.16 8.96 19.25
N MET A 129 13.68 9.33 18.08
CA MET A 129 13.49 8.59 16.83
C MET A 129 13.94 7.15 16.93
N ILE A 130 15.18 6.89 17.40
CA ILE A 130 15.69 5.51 17.50
C ILE A 130 14.91 4.69 18.54
N THR A 131 14.46 5.33 19.62
CA THR A 131 13.66 4.68 20.65
C THR A 131 12.31 4.23 20.08
N GLU A 132 11.59 5.09 19.36
CA GLU A 132 10.30 4.75 18.76
C GLU A 132 10.44 3.68 17.66
N ILE A 133 11.47 3.76 16.82
CA ILE A 133 11.77 2.75 15.80
C ILE A 133 12.02 1.38 16.46
N THR A 134 12.84 1.35 17.51
CA THR A 134 13.16 0.11 18.22
C THR A 134 11.92 -0.50 18.88
N LYS A 135 11.10 0.31 19.53
CA LYS A 135 9.81 -0.14 20.09
C LYS A 135 8.91 -0.73 19.02
N ALA A 136 8.77 -0.05 17.89
CA ALA A 136 7.93 -0.52 16.78
C ALA A 136 8.43 -1.82 16.13
N GLN A 137 9.74 -2.09 16.17
CA GLN A 137 10.30 -3.36 15.67
C GLN A 137 10.04 -4.54 16.62
N LEU A 138 9.86 -4.28 17.91
CA LEU A 138 9.71 -5.31 18.95
C LEU A 138 8.25 -5.63 19.27
N LEU A 139 7.29 -4.84 18.78
CA LEU A 139 5.85 -5.05 18.92
C LEU A 139 5.28 -5.90 17.79
#